data_03b5aef1f7ed9c77e3b2d86c0be48f3d
#
_entry.id   03b5aef1f7ed9c77e3b2d86c0be48f3d
#
_cell.length_a   1.000
_cell.length_b   1.000
_cell.length_c   1.000
_cell.angle_alpha   90.00
_cell.angle_beta   90.00
_cell.angle_gamma   90.00
#
_symmetry.space_group_name_H-M   'P 1'
#
loop_
_entity.id
_entity.type
_entity.pdbx_description
1 polymer ?
#
loop_
_entity_poly.entity_id
_entity_poly.type
_entity_poly.pdbx_seq_one_letter_code
_entity_poly.pdbx_strand_id
1 'polypeptide(L)'
;MSEAAQTAQQGARPSERIPDAERRKHLRVRRISASRSAERTLGRAGGQRTLRERLALLEQAADVYDLDEAADMYGDGVVEALEDKVAGLLGKEAAAFFPTGTMAQQVALRCWAGRTGNPAVALHALAHPEMHERDAFSQVSRLRPVRVTSEPRLPTADEVRGLDEPFGALMLELPLRDAGFVLPSWEELTEVVEVAREREAVVHFDGARLWESTVHFDRPLNEIADLADSVYVSFYKSLDGYGGAAVAGPRTLVDELKAWRHRYGGTVFQQFPTALSALVGLERELPRLPDYVRHARVVAGALREGFAAAGVPWARVQPEEPHTNEFQLWLPYDADVVAEAAVRHAEETRTLLFSRPWAAPGPGLAVTEIDVRAAGLTWTAEDVRAAVAEFVDRLNKEISRWAAASG
;
A
#
# COMPACT_ATOMS: atom_id res chain seq x y z
N MET A 1 -35.13 -28.32 65.66
CA MET A 1 -35.26 -26.87 65.52
C MET A 1 -33.86 -26.38 65.29
N SER A 2 -33.39 -25.84 64.16
CA SER A 2 -34.05 -25.34 62.96
C SER A 2 -32.96 -25.40 61.84
N GLU A 3 -33.24 -26.23 60.84
CA GLU A 3 -32.71 -26.03 59.50
C GLU A 3 -33.48 -24.86 58.88
N ALA A 4 -32.86 -23.75 58.66
CA ALA A 4 -33.33 -22.74 57.72
C ALA A 4 -32.42 -21.49 57.85
N ALA A 5 -31.42 -21.36 57.04
CA ALA A 5 -30.86 -20.10 56.55
C ALA A 5 -29.49 -20.32 55.82
N GLN A 6 -29.51 -21.10 54.76
CA GLN A 6 -28.40 -21.11 53.75
C GLN A 6 -29.00 -21.10 52.37
N THR A 7 -29.61 -19.99 52.01
CA THR A 7 -29.99 -19.77 50.60
C THR A 7 -29.79 -18.29 50.31
N ALA A 8 -29.14 -18.02 49.21
CA ALA A 8 -28.92 -16.71 48.56
C ALA A 8 -27.59 -16.01 48.84
N GLN A 9 -26.55 -16.49 48.18
CA GLN A 9 -25.54 -15.64 47.53
C GLN A 9 -24.99 -16.40 46.33
N GLN A 10 -25.83 -16.57 45.29
CA GLN A 10 -25.31 -16.81 43.96
C GLN A 10 -24.81 -15.46 43.43
N GLY A 11 -23.51 -15.16 43.70
CA GLY A 11 -22.80 -14.08 43.09
C GLY A 11 -22.79 -14.26 41.57
N ALA A 12 -23.17 -13.24 40.83
CA ALA A 12 -23.08 -13.18 39.38
C ALA A 12 -21.67 -13.61 38.97
N ARG A 13 -21.58 -14.63 38.10
CA ARG A 13 -20.31 -15.06 37.51
C ARG A 13 -19.71 -13.87 36.81
N PRO A 14 -18.38 -13.57 36.97
CA PRO A 14 -17.70 -12.57 36.15
C PRO A 14 -17.90 -12.96 34.68
N SER A 15 -18.41 -12.05 33.87
CA SER A 15 -18.50 -12.26 32.43
C SER A 15 -17.07 -12.63 31.96
N GLU A 16 -16.93 -13.85 31.44
CA GLU A 16 -15.64 -14.30 30.85
C GLU A 16 -15.26 -13.27 29.78
N ARG A 17 -14.23 -12.49 30.03
CA ARG A 17 -13.67 -11.57 29.02
C ARG A 17 -13.14 -12.42 27.88
N ILE A 18 -13.74 -12.29 26.70
CA ILE A 18 -13.22 -12.92 25.48
C ILE A 18 -11.74 -12.51 25.30
N PRO A 19 -10.81 -13.47 25.11
CA PRO A 19 -9.41 -13.14 24.91
C PRO A 19 -9.22 -12.15 23.74
N ASP A 20 -8.32 -11.22 23.87
CA ASP A 20 -8.09 -10.17 22.85
C ASP A 20 -7.85 -10.72 21.43
N ALA A 21 -7.16 -11.85 21.31
CA ALA A 21 -6.94 -12.51 20.03
C ALA A 21 -8.24 -13.02 19.38
N GLU A 22 -9.17 -13.55 20.17
CA GLU A 22 -10.45 -14.04 19.69
C GLU A 22 -11.39 -12.88 19.31
N ARG A 23 -11.38 -11.80 20.09
CA ARG A 23 -12.09 -10.55 19.78
C ARG A 23 -11.62 -9.97 18.46
N ARG A 24 -10.31 -9.86 18.24
CA ARG A 24 -9.71 -9.36 16.98
C ARG A 24 -10.06 -10.26 15.79
N LYS A 25 -10.07 -11.58 15.98
CA LYS A 25 -10.50 -12.54 14.96
C LYS A 25 -11.97 -12.33 14.58
N HIS A 26 -12.84 -12.18 15.56
CA HIS A 26 -14.27 -11.92 15.34
C HIS A 26 -14.49 -10.58 14.61
N LEU A 27 -13.83 -9.52 15.06
CA LEU A 27 -13.90 -8.21 14.42
C LEU A 27 -13.43 -8.25 12.95
N ARG A 28 -12.35 -9.00 12.66
CA ARG A 28 -11.89 -9.21 11.28
C ARG A 28 -12.93 -9.88 10.40
N VAL A 29 -13.63 -10.91 10.91
CA VAL A 29 -14.68 -11.60 10.15
C VAL A 29 -15.85 -10.66 9.87
N ARG A 30 -16.31 -9.90 10.88
CA ARG A 30 -17.38 -8.90 10.72
C ARG A 30 -16.98 -7.82 9.71
N ARG A 31 -15.77 -7.29 9.79
CA ARG A 31 -15.26 -6.30 8.83
C ARG A 31 -15.30 -6.81 7.38
N ILE A 32 -14.89 -8.07 7.14
CA ILE A 32 -14.95 -8.69 5.81
C ILE A 32 -16.40 -8.81 5.35
N SER A 33 -17.32 -9.23 6.23
CA SER A 33 -18.75 -9.35 5.93
C SER A 33 -19.36 -7.98 5.61
N ALA A 34 -19.11 -6.98 6.43
CA ALA A 34 -19.58 -5.60 6.24
C ALA A 34 -19.06 -5.00 4.92
N SER A 35 -17.77 -5.23 4.60
CA SER A 35 -17.19 -4.80 3.32
C SER A 35 -17.87 -5.43 2.10
N ARG A 36 -18.30 -6.70 2.20
CA ARG A 36 -19.02 -7.37 1.10
C ARG A 36 -20.46 -6.90 0.93
N SER A 37 -21.10 -6.49 2.02
CA SER A 37 -22.49 -6.03 2.03
C SER A 37 -22.63 -4.51 1.84
N ALA A 38 -21.51 -3.77 1.80
CA ALA A 38 -21.54 -2.33 1.62
C ALA A 38 -22.07 -1.94 0.24
N GLU A 39 -22.97 -0.97 0.22
CA GLU A 39 -23.56 -0.38 -0.99
C GLU A 39 -22.75 0.84 -1.46
N ARG A 40 -22.08 1.53 -0.53
CA ARG A 40 -21.21 2.68 -0.79
C ARG A 40 -19.84 2.48 -0.15
N THR A 41 -18.78 2.81 -0.88
CA THR A 41 -17.40 2.76 -0.38
C THR A 41 -16.54 3.81 -1.05
N LEU A 42 -15.56 4.36 -0.33
CA LEU A 42 -14.53 5.25 -0.90
C LEU A 42 -13.51 4.47 -1.73
N GLY A 43 -13.18 3.26 -1.29
CA GLY A 43 -12.16 2.42 -1.88
C GLY A 43 -12.70 1.45 -2.94
N ARG A 44 -12.17 0.24 -2.94
CA ARG A 44 -12.64 -0.81 -3.85
C ARG A 44 -14.06 -1.25 -3.50
N ALA A 45 -14.94 -1.24 -4.48
CA ALA A 45 -16.31 -1.73 -4.33
C ALA A 45 -16.32 -3.24 -4.02
N GLY A 46 -17.24 -3.67 -3.12
CA GLY A 46 -17.52 -5.08 -2.89
C GLY A 46 -16.46 -5.88 -2.12
N GLY A 47 -15.47 -5.23 -1.52
CA GLY A 47 -14.45 -5.92 -0.75
C GLY A 47 -13.58 -6.86 -1.61
N GLN A 48 -13.29 -8.05 -1.12
CA GLN A 48 -12.57 -9.06 -1.92
C GLN A 48 -13.48 -9.67 -2.98
N ARG A 49 -13.11 -9.53 -4.26
CA ARG A 49 -13.80 -10.20 -5.37
C ARG A 49 -13.80 -11.72 -5.17
N THR A 50 -14.89 -12.38 -5.55
CA THR A 50 -14.98 -13.84 -5.60
C THR A 50 -14.07 -14.41 -6.68
N LEU A 51 -13.76 -15.71 -6.60
CA LEU A 51 -13.00 -16.40 -7.66
C LEU A 51 -13.71 -16.29 -9.02
N ARG A 52 -15.05 -16.38 -9.04
CA ARG A 52 -15.83 -16.23 -10.28
C ARG A 52 -15.64 -14.84 -10.89
N GLU A 53 -15.70 -13.78 -10.10
CA GLU A 53 -15.46 -12.40 -10.57
C GLU A 53 -14.03 -12.22 -11.07
N ARG A 54 -13.04 -12.87 -10.42
CA ARG A 54 -11.65 -12.85 -10.88
C ARG A 54 -11.50 -13.56 -12.24
N LEU A 55 -12.11 -14.73 -12.40
CA LEU A 55 -12.08 -15.46 -13.69
C LEU A 55 -12.73 -14.63 -14.79
N ALA A 56 -13.90 -14.03 -14.54
CA ALA A 56 -14.58 -13.17 -15.50
C ALA A 56 -13.76 -11.94 -15.93
N LEU A 57 -12.87 -11.43 -15.06
CA LEU A 57 -11.96 -10.35 -15.44
C LEU A 57 -10.88 -10.81 -16.42
N LEU A 58 -10.44 -12.06 -16.35
CA LEU A 58 -9.49 -12.60 -17.33
C LEU A 58 -10.11 -12.76 -18.72
N GLU A 59 -11.39 -13.13 -18.81
CA GLU A 59 -12.13 -13.18 -20.09
C GLU A 59 -12.20 -11.79 -20.75
N GLN A 60 -12.22 -10.73 -19.96
CA GLN A 60 -12.21 -9.35 -20.46
C GLN A 60 -10.83 -8.88 -20.93
N ALA A 61 -9.78 -9.69 -20.79
CA ALA A 61 -8.44 -9.35 -21.26
C ALA A 61 -8.33 -9.42 -22.80
N ALA A 62 -9.34 -9.94 -23.51
CA ALA A 62 -9.41 -9.92 -24.98
C ALA A 62 -9.30 -8.50 -25.59
N ASP A 63 -9.61 -7.46 -24.81
CA ASP A 63 -9.43 -6.07 -25.24
C ASP A 63 -7.95 -5.63 -25.29
N VAL A 64 -7.05 -6.35 -24.61
CA VAL A 64 -5.64 -5.95 -24.41
C VAL A 64 -4.63 -6.99 -24.87
N TYR A 65 -5.04 -8.23 -25.08
CA TYR A 65 -4.21 -9.33 -25.55
C TYR A 65 -5.06 -10.37 -26.31
N ASP A 66 -4.50 -11.00 -27.34
CA ASP A 66 -5.17 -12.06 -28.08
C ASP A 66 -5.25 -13.33 -27.21
N LEU A 67 -6.46 -13.73 -26.82
CA LEU A 67 -6.68 -14.91 -25.97
C LEU A 67 -6.66 -16.23 -26.74
N ASP A 68 -6.58 -16.21 -28.07
CA ASP A 68 -6.41 -17.40 -28.92
C ASP A 68 -4.91 -17.78 -29.06
N GLU A 69 -3.99 -16.90 -28.60
CA GLU A 69 -2.57 -17.22 -28.51
C GLU A 69 -2.28 -18.31 -27.46
N ALA A 70 -1.16 -19.02 -27.63
CA ALA A 70 -0.73 -20.03 -26.67
C ALA A 70 -0.46 -19.43 -25.29
N ALA A 71 -0.80 -20.16 -24.23
CA ALA A 71 -0.41 -19.78 -22.89
C ALA A 71 1.12 -19.75 -22.76
N ASP A 72 1.63 -18.80 -21.93
CA ASP A 72 3.05 -18.63 -21.71
C ASP A 72 3.72 -19.89 -21.16
N MET A 73 4.96 -20.11 -21.59
CA MET A 73 5.85 -21.11 -21.00
C MET A 73 7.13 -20.42 -20.48
N TYR A 74 7.31 -20.44 -19.17
CA TYR A 74 8.48 -19.86 -18.49
C TYR A 74 8.73 -18.36 -18.75
N GLY A 75 7.69 -17.64 -19.14
CA GLY A 75 7.72 -16.17 -19.24
C GLY A 75 7.86 -15.62 -20.65
N ASP A 76 7.47 -16.36 -21.67
CA ASP A 76 7.28 -15.89 -23.05
C ASP A 76 5.87 -15.29 -23.28
N GLY A 77 5.54 -14.99 -24.49
CA GLY A 77 4.19 -14.59 -24.94
C GLY A 77 3.64 -13.40 -24.15
N VAL A 78 2.53 -13.59 -23.46
CA VAL A 78 1.85 -12.53 -22.70
C VAL A 78 2.71 -11.89 -21.60
N VAL A 79 3.68 -12.63 -21.06
CA VAL A 79 4.61 -12.09 -20.05
C VAL A 79 5.60 -11.13 -20.71
N GLU A 80 6.13 -11.45 -21.89
CA GLU A 80 6.98 -10.56 -22.68
C GLU A 80 6.21 -9.31 -23.10
N ALA A 81 4.95 -9.46 -23.54
CA ALA A 81 4.10 -8.33 -23.89
C ALA A 81 3.90 -7.37 -22.70
N LEU A 82 3.74 -7.91 -21.48
CA LEU A 82 3.69 -7.09 -20.27
C LEU A 82 5.02 -6.41 -19.98
N GLU A 83 6.16 -7.12 -20.10
CA GLU A 83 7.51 -6.56 -19.92
C GLU A 83 7.74 -5.40 -20.88
N ASP A 84 7.42 -5.54 -22.16
CA ASP A 84 7.54 -4.50 -23.18
C ASP A 84 6.63 -3.29 -22.89
N LYS A 85 5.38 -3.53 -22.50
CA LYS A 85 4.43 -2.47 -22.12
C LYS A 85 4.97 -1.65 -20.94
N VAL A 86 5.53 -2.30 -19.92
CA VAL A 86 6.10 -1.63 -18.74
C VAL A 86 7.35 -0.84 -19.11
N ALA A 87 8.25 -1.42 -19.90
CA ALA A 87 9.45 -0.73 -20.39
C ALA A 87 9.07 0.55 -21.15
N GLY A 88 8.10 0.46 -22.06
CA GLY A 88 7.60 1.61 -22.82
C GLY A 88 6.98 2.70 -21.95
N LEU A 89 6.13 2.34 -20.97
CA LEU A 89 5.50 3.29 -20.05
C LEU A 89 6.52 4.04 -19.17
N LEU A 90 7.58 3.36 -18.74
CA LEU A 90 8.63 3.93 -17.90
C LEU A 90 9.79 4.54 -18.71
N GLY A 91 9.76 4.47 -20.05
CA GLY A 91 10.84 4.99 -20.90
C GLY A 91 12.18 4.27 -20.69
N LYS A 92 12.17 2.99 -20.27
CA LYS A 92 13.36 2.18 -20.05
C LYS A 92 13.61 1.22 -21.21
N GLU A 93 14.86 0.76 -21.35
CA GLU A 93 15.27 -0.13 -22.45
C GLU A 93 14.59 -1.50 -22.42
N ALA A 94 14.31 -2.02 -21.22
CA ALA A 94 13.68 -3.31 -21.01
C ALA A 94 13.07 -3.41 -19.60
N ALA A 95 12.25 -4.45 -19.37
CA ALA A 95 11.75 -4.81 -18.06
C ALA A 95 11.80 -6.34 -17.86
N ALA A 96 11.82 -6.77 -16.61
CA ALA A 96 11.63 -8.17 -16.22
C ALA A 96 10.46 -8.31 -15.27
N PHE A 97 9.53 -9.22 -15.56
CA PHE A 97 8.41 -9.57 -14.69
C PHE A 97 8.86 -10.51 -13.57
N PHE A 98 8.27 -10.35 -12.38
CA PHE A 98 8.51 -11.19 -11.21
C PHE A 98 7.18 -11.63 -10.57
N PRO A 99 7.09 -12.87 -10.03
CA PRO A 99 5.89 -13.34 -9.35
C PRO A 99 5.54 -12.52 -8.11
N THR A 100 6.55 -11.94 -7.42
CA THR A 100 6.36 -11.15 -6.20
C THR A 100 7.25 -9.91 -6.18
N GLY A 101 6.79 -8.85 -5.52
CA GLY A 101 7.57 -7.62 -5.31
C GLY A 101 8.82 -7.85 -4.48
N THR A 102 8.72 -8.64 -3.40
CA THR A 102 9.89 -8.98 -2.56
C THR A 102 11.01 -9.62 -3.38
N MET A 103 10.69 -10.57 -4.27
CA MET A 103 11.71 -11.16 -5.16
C MET A 103 12.28 -10.11 -6.10
N ALA A 104 11.46 -9.27 -6.70
CA ALA A 104 11.88 -8.23 -7.63
C ALA A 104 12.90 -7.27 -6.99
N GLN A 105 12.60 -6.77 -5.78
CA GLN A 105 13.49 -5.89 -5.01
C GLN A 105 14.81 -6.57 -4.63
N GLN A 106 14.72 -7.82 -4.11
CA GLN A 106 15.90 -8.61 -3.75
C GLN A 106 16.83 -8.80 -4.95
N VAL A 107 16.28 -9.15 -6.10
CA VAL A 107 17.05 -9.42 -7.32
C VAL A 107 17.64 -8.12 -7.89
N ALA A 108 16.85 -7.02 -7.94
CA ALA A 108 17.33 -5.75 -8.47
C ALA A 108 18.56 -5.22 -7.70
N LEU A 109 18.41 -5.11 -6.38
CA LEU A 109 19.47 -4.56 -5.53
C LEU A 109 20.67 -5.50 -5.41
N ARG A 110 20.45 -6.83 -5.48
CA ARG A 110 21.53 -7.80 -5.58
C ARG A 110 22.37 -7.64 -6.86
N CYS A 111 21.72 -7.43 -8.01
CA CYS A 111 22.42 -7.16 -9.27
C CYS A 111 23.24 -5.86 -9.19
N TRP A 112 22.65 -4.82 -8.62
CA TRP A 112 23.36 -3.56 -8.40
C TRP A 112 24.55 -3.71 -7.45
N ALA A 113 24.37 -4.42 -6.33
CA ALA A 113 25.48 -4.74 -5.41
C ALA A 113 26.64 -5.48 -6.12
N GLY A 114 26.30 -6.43 -7.02
CA GLY A 114 27.28 -7.13 -7.84
C GLY A 114 28.03 -6.22 -8.81
N ARG A 115 27.35 -5.25 -9.42
CA ARG A 115 27.90 -4.30 -10.39
C ARG A 115 28.75 -3.20 -9.75
N THR A 116 28.30 -2.67 -8.60
CA THR A 116 29.02 -1.64 -7.85
C THR A 116 30.13 -2.22 -6.96
N GLY A 117 30.13 -3.52 -6.72
CA GLY A 117 31.01 -4.18 -5.74
C GLY A 117 30.70 -3.83 -4.28
N ASN A 118 29.57 -3.16 -4.00
CA ASN A 118 29.19 -2.72 -2.67
C ASN A 118 27.77 -3.21 -2.30
N PRO A 119 27.60 -4.08 -1.30
CA PRO A 119 26.31 -4.60 -0.86
C PRO A 119 25.52 -3.64 0.05
N ALA A 120 26.06 -2.46 0.37
CA ALA A 120 25.37 -1.46 1.17
C ALA A 120 24.31 -0.76 0.31
N VAL A 121 23.08 -0.72 0.84
CA VAL A 121 21.93 -0.05 0.23
C VAL A 121 21.47 1.05 1.17
N ALA A 122 21.61 2.29 0.76
CA ALA A 122 21.07 3.44 1.48
C ALA A 122 19.54 3.49 1.24
N LEU A 123 18.76 3.59 2.31
CA LEU A 123 17.30 3.62 2.23
C LEU A 123 16.68 4.28 3.47
N HIS A 124 15.38 4.54 3.40
CA HIS A 124 14.64 5.08 4.53
C HIS A 124 14.36 4.00 5.57
N ALA A 125 14.39 4.35 6.88
CA ALA A 125 14.08 3.40 7.96
C ALA A 125 12.65 2.83 7.89
N LEU A 126 11.69 3.57 7.31
CA LEU A 126 10.31 3.14 7.07
C LEU A 126 10.09 2.52 5.68
N ALA A 127 11.15 2.27 4.90
CA ALA A 127 11.01 1.64 3.59
C ALA A 127 10.49 0.20 3.71
N HIS A 128 9.72 -0.22 2.72
CA HIS A 128 9.03 -1.52 2.72
C HIS A 128 9.93 -2.72 3.05
N PRO A 129 11.18 -2.84 2.55
CA PRO A 129 12.07 -3.94 2.92
C PRO A 129 12.42 -4.00 4.40
N GLU A 130 12.55 -2.83 5.07
CA GLU A 130 12.84 -2.74 6.49
C GLU A 130 11.62 -3.09 7.35
N MET A 131 10.42 -2.65 6.92
CA MET A 131 9.20 -2.77 7.71
C MET A 131 8.45 -4.07 7.50
N HIS A 132 8.48 -4.64 6.28
CA HIS A 132 7.52 -5.68 5.87
C HIS A 132 8.15 -6.96 5.29
N GLU A 133 9.45 -7.01 5.00
CA GLU A 133 10.08 -8.13 4.31
C GLU A 133 10.89 -9.08 5.22
N ARG A 134 10.78 -8.94 6.54
CA ARG A 134 11.38 -9.86 7.52
C ARG A 134 12.88 -10.07 7.30
N ASP A 135 13.63 -8.99 7.21
CA ASP A 135 15.09 -8.98 7.00
C ASP A 135 15.55 -9.67 5.70
N ALA A 136 14.70 -9.71 4.66
CA ALA A 136 15.01 -10.41 3.42
C ALA A 136 16.30 -9.89 2.76
N PHE A 137 16.62 -8.62 2.86
CA PHE A 137 17.87 -8.07 2.35
C PHE A 137 19.09 -8.77 2.91
N SER A 138 19.18 -8.93 4.22
CA SER A 138 20.30 -9.58 4.88
C SER A 138 20.26 -11.11 4.75
N GLN A 139 19.06 -11.71 4.93
CA GLN A 139 18.91 -13.17 4.99
C GLN A 139 18.99 -13.85 3.62
N VAL A 140 18.47 -13.21 2.57
CA VAL A 140 18.36 -13.82 1.23
C VAL A 140 19.45 -13.29 0.29
N SER A 141 19.59 -11.97 0.19
CA SER A 141 20.44 -11.31 -0.81
C SER A 141 21.79 -10.85 -0.27
N ARG A 142 22.03 -10.97 1.04
CA ARG A 142 23.23 -10.50 1.74
C ARG A 142 23.52 -9.03 1.51
N LEU A 143 22.45 -8.25 1.32
CA LEU A 143 22.50 -6.81 1.27
C LEU A 143 22.56 -6.24 2.68
N ARG A 144 23.14 -5.08 2.83
CA ARG A 144 23.26 -4.40 4.10
C ARG A 144 22.55 -3.05 4.06
N PRO A 145 21.41 -2.90 4.75
CA PRO A 145 20.70 -1.64 4.83
C PRO A 145 21.53 -0.56 5.54
N VAL A 146 21.60 0.64 4.97
CA VAL A 146 22.14 1.86 5.58
C VAL A 146 20.99 2.86 5.67
N ARG A 147 20.53 3.11 6.89
CA ARG A 147 19.37 3.97 7.11
C ARG A 147 19.77 5.43 7.02
N VAL A 148 19.22 6.14 6.02
CA VAL A 148 19.52 7.55 5.79
C VAL A 148 18.84 8.43 6.83
N THR A 149 17.54 8.20 7.06
CA THR A 149 16.71 8.95 8.00
C THR A 149 15.56 8.09 8.53
N SER A 150 14.96 8.51 9.64
CA SER A 150 13.71 7.96 10.19
C SER A 150 12.58 8.99 10.26
N GLU A 151 12.83 10.21 9.76
CA GLU A 151 11.81 11.26 9.71
C GLU A 151 10.64 10.85 8.79
N PRO A 152 9.38 11.25 9.08
CA PRO A 152 8.22 10.82 8.28
C PRO A 152 8.12 11.56 6.94
N ARG A 153 9.20 11.62 6.20
CA ARG A 153 9.39 12.21 4.87
C ARG A 153 10.50 11.48 4.12
N LEU A 154 10.64 11.73 2.83
CA LEU A 154 11.79 11.20 2.08
C LEU A 154 13.12 11.82 2.60
N PRO A 155 14.26 11.13 2.39
CA PRO A 155 15.57 11.68 2.72
C PRO A 155 15.83 13.01 1.98
N THR A 156 16.54 13.92 2.61
CA THR A 156 17.06 15.13 1.97
C THR A 156 18.43 14.87 1.34
N ALA A 157 18.84 15.73 0.41
CA ALA A 157 20.17 15.69 -0.21
C ALA A 157 21.28 15.78 0.85
N ASP A 158 21.12 16.62 1.87
CA ASP A 158 22.09 16.77 2.95
C ASP A 158 22.21 15.53 3.82
N GLU A 159 21.11 14.84 4.11
CA GLU A 159 21.13 13.56 4.85
C GLU A 159 21.86 12.48 4.04
N VAL A 160 21.63 12.39 2.71
CA VAL A 160 22.35 11.44 1.85
C VAL A 160 23.84 11.81 1.74
N ARG A 161 24.16 13.10 1.60
CA ARG A 161 25.54 13.59 1.56
C ARG A 161 26.29 13.34 2.87
N GLY A 162 25.58 13.47 3.99
CA GLY A 162 26.13 13.30 5.34
C GLY A 162 26.35 11.85 5.78
N LEU A 163 26.01 10.85 4.97
CA LEU A 163 26.31 9.46 5.32
C LEU A 163 27.83 9.23 5.30
N ASP A 164 28.40 8.84 6.43
CA ASP A 164 29.85 8.54 6.54
C ASP A 164 30.24 7.29 5.75
N GLU A 165 29.30 6.38 5.60
CA GLU A 165 29.52 5.08 5.00
C GLU A 165 29.27 5.09 3.48
N PRO A 166 30.18 4.51 2.65
CA PRO A 166 29.92 4.30 1.22
C PRO A 166 28.82 3.29 1.01
N PHE A 167 27.93 3.55 0.05
CA PHE A 167 26.86 2.66 -0.37
C PHE A 167 26.87 2.46 -1.89
N GLY A 168 26.46 1.27 -2.35
CA GLY A 168 26.44 0.92 -3.77
C GLY A 168 25.16 1.34 -4.47
N ALA A 169 24.07 1.46 -3.72
CA ALA A 169 22.77 1.86 -4.23
C ALA A 169 22.03 2.76 -3.22
N LEU A 170 21.31 3.76 -3.74
CA LEU A 170 20.26 4.48 -3.02
C LEU A 170 18.90 3.95 -3.48
N MET A 171 18.10 3.44 -2.54
CA MET A 171 16.73 3.03 -2.80
C MET A 171 15.77 4.08 -2.26
N LEU A 172 14.91 4.63 -3.13
CA LEU A 172 13.85 5.57 -2.77
C LEU A 172 12.48 4.93 -2.99
N GLU A 173 11.67 4.80 -1.94
CA GLU A 173 10.28 4.34 -2.03
C GLU A 173 9.37 5.51 -2.39
N LEU A 174 8.74 5.44 -3.55
CA LEU A 174 7.91 6.50 -4.13
C LEU A 174 6.50 6.00 -4.45
N PRO A 175 5.49 6.38 -3.65
CA PRO A 175 5.53 7.14 -2.39
C PRO A 175 6.00 6.29 -1.19
N LEU A 176 6.55 6.94 -0.16
CA LEU A 176 6.90 6.32 1.11
C LEU A 176 5.61 6.00 1.91
N ARG A 177 5.17 4.74 1.85
CA ARG A 177 3.87 4.31 2.35
C ARG A 177 3.72 4.51 3.86
N ASP A 178 4.69 4.02 4.64
CA ASP A 178 4.55 3.98 6.09
C ASP A 178 4.67 5.38 6.74
N ALA A 179 5.16 6.38 6.00
CA ALA A 179 5.09 7.80 6.37
C ALA A 179 3.78 8.50 5.95
N GLY A 180 2.84 7.79 5.32
CA GLY A 180 1.56 8.33 4.86
C GLY A 180 1.45 8.50 3.34
N PHE A 181 2.16 7.69 2.56
CA PHE A 181 2.22 7.79 1.10
C PHE A 181 2.79 9.13 0.62
N VAL A 182 3.80 9.63 1.33
CA VAL A 182 4.42 10.91 1.02
C VAL A 182 5.38 10.81 -0.16
N LEU A 183 5.41 11.86 -0.95
CA LEU A 183 6.38 12.11 -2.02
C LEU A 183 7.14 13.40 -1.69
N PRO A 184 8.41 13.54 -2.11
CA PRO A 184 9.13 14.81 -2.04
C PRO A 184 8.60 15.77 -3.11
N SER A 185 9.01 17.01 -3.11
CA SER A 185 8.88 17.87 -4.30
C SER A 185 9.77 17.35 -5.44
N TRP A 186 9.53 17.82 -6.66
CA TRP A 186 10.36 17.45 -7.81
C TRP A 186 11.81 17.88 -7.63
N GLU A 187 12.00 19.06 -7.09
CA GLU A 187 13.31 19.65 -6.80
C GLU A 187 14.08 18.83 -5.76
N GLU A 188 13.43 18.50 -4.65
CA GLU A 188 14.01 17.65 -3.59
C GLU A 188 14.38 16.25 -4.12
N LEU A 189 13.53 15.65 -4.95
CA LEU A 189 13.81 14.35 -5.55
C LEU A 189 15.06 14.42 -6.46
N THR A 190 15.13 15.47 -7.28
CA THR A 190 16.24 15.67 -8.22
C THR A 190 17.55 15.89 -7.47
N GLU A 191 17.55 16.74 -6.43
CA GLU A 191 18.74 16.99 -5.60
C GLU A 191 19.25 15.71 -4.91
N VAL A 192 18.35 14.91 -4.38
CA VAL A 192 18.71 13.61 -3.74
C VAL A 192 19.36 12.66 -4.74
N VAL A 193 18.81 12.59 -5.96
CA VAL A 193 19.35 11.75 -7.04
C VAL A 193 20.73 12.25 -7.48
N GLU A 194 20.93 13.55 -7.60
CA GLU A 194 22.23 14.17 -7.95
C GLU A 194 23.28 13.82 -6.90
N VAL A 195 22.97 13.96 -5.62
CA VAL A 195 23.89 13.60 -4.54
C VAL A 195 24.25 12.11 -4.54
N ALA A 196 23.28 11.22 -4.83
CA ALA A 196 23.59 9.80 -4.96
C ALA A 196 24.58 9.53 -6.10
N ARG A 197 24.44 10.22 -7.22
CA ARG A 197 25.37 10.14 -8.36
C ARG A 197 26.75 10.73 -8.04
N GLU A 198 26.82 11.85 -7.32
CA GLU A 198 28.09 12.41 -6.80
C GLU A 198 28.83 11.41 -5.91
N ARG A 199 28.09 10.54 -5.22
CA ARG A 199 28.64 9.46 -4.39
C ARG A 199 28.89 8.16 -5.14
N GLU A 200 28.83 8.16 -6.47
CA GLU A 200 29.02 7.00 -7.35
C GLU A 200 28.06 5.84 -7.06
N ALA A 201 26.90 6.14 -6.44
CA ALA A 201 25.87 5.17 -6.15
C ALA A 201 24.79 5.13 -7.25
N VAL A 202 24.26 3.96 -7.53
CA VAL A 202 23.11 3.80 -8.42
C VAL A 202 21.83 4.17 -7.68
N VAL A 203 20.84 4.68 -8.41
CA VAL A 203 19.52 5.02 -7.87
C VAL A 203 18.50 3.97 -8.32
N HIS A 204 17.83 3.37 -7.34
CA HIS A 204 16.75 2.43 -7.56
C HIS A 204 15.45 2.96 -6.95
N PHE A 205 14.38 3.09 -7.76
CA PHE A 205 13.09 3.47 -7.23
C PHE A 205 12.27 2.22 -6.85
N ASP A 206 11.89 2.13 -5.58
CA ASP A 206 10.76 1.31 -5.19
C ASP A 206 9.47 2.06 -5.57
N GLY A 207 9.06 1.83 -6.79
CA GLY A 207 7.88 2.43 -7.39
C GLY A 207 6.63 1.56 -7.24
N ALA A 208 6.48 0.85 -6.11
CA ALA A 208 5.32 -0.02 -5.87
C ALA A 208 3.96 0.64 -6.18
N ARG A 209 3.90 1.97 -6.08
CA ARG A 209 2.77 2.84 -6.39
C ARG A 209 3.16 4.07 -7.22
N LEU A 210 4.25 4.00 -7.95
CA LEU A 210 4.74 5.12 -8.79
C LEU A 210 3.70 5.59 -9.82
N TRP A 211 2.82 4.68 -10.25
CA TRP A 211 1.72 4.96 -11.16
C TRP A 211 0.85 6.15 -10.74
N GLU A 212 0.76 6.41 -9.43
CA GLU A 212 -0.08 7.44 -8.81
C GLU A 212 0.61 8.80 -8.66
N SER A 213 1.92 8.88 -8.91
CA SER A 213 2.76 10.03 -8.56
C SER A 213 2.73 11.17 -9.59
N THR A 214 2.21 10.92 -10.80
CA THR A 214 2.21 11.88 -11.92
C THR A 214 1.53 13.20 -11.60
N VAL A 215 0.46 13.18 -10.81
CA VAL A 215 -0.28 14.38 -10.41
C VAL A 215 0.50 15.22 -9.39
N HIS A 216 1.23 14.56 -8.50
CA HIS A 216 2.03 15.26 -7.48
C HIS A 216 3.25 15.95 -8.10
N PHE A 217 3.99 15.23 -8.94
CA PHE A 217 5.17 15.78 -9.61
C PHE A 217 4.87 16.68 -10.81
N ASP A 218 3.62 16.65 -11.31
CA ASP A 218 3.24 17.29 -12.58
C ASP A 218 4.19 16.89 -13.73
N ARG A 219 4.49 15.57 -13.80
CA ARG A 219 5.39 14.97 -14.78
C ARG A 219 4.85 13.63 -15.25
N PRO A 220 5.12 13.23 -16.52
CA PRO A 220 4.78 11.90 -17.00
C PRO A 220 5.70 10.83 -16.36
N LEU A 221 5.23 9.59 -16.36
CA LEU A 221 5.92 8.47 -15.71
C LEU A 221 7.35 8.24 -16.20
N ASN A 222 7.58 8.40 -17.49
CA ASN A 222 8.89 8.22 -18.10
C ASN A 222 9.91 9.28 -17.62
N GLU A 223 9.51 10.54 -17.42
CA GLU A 223 10.38 11.56 -16.85
C GLU A 223 10.73 11.28 -15.39
N ILE A 224 9.73 10.85 -14.60
CA ILE A 224 9.95 10.45 -13.20
C ILE A 224 10.91 9.25 -13.15
N ALA A 225 10.66 8.24 -13.97
CA ALA A 225 11.49 7.04 -14.04
C ALA A 225 12.90 7.32 -14.55
N ASP A 226 13.12 8.35 -15.38
CA ASP A 226 14.43 8.70 -15.93
C ASP A 226 15.43 9.14 -14.85
N LEU A 227 14.97 9.62 -13.73
CA LEU A 227 15.81 9.94 -12.58
C LEU A 227 16.51 8.72 -11.96
N ALA A 228 16.01 7.51 -12.16
CA ALA A 228 16.54 6.29 -11.57
C ALA A 228 17.25 5.39 -12.60
N ASP A 229 18.27 4.66 -12.17
CA ASP A 229 18.95 3.63 -13.00
C ASP A 229 18.06 2.40 -13.18
N SER A 230 17.17 2.10 -12.22
CA SER A 230 16.15 1.08 -12.33
C SER A 230 14.92 1.42 -11.51
N VAL A 231 13.76 0.93 -11.97
CA VAL A 231 12.46 1.19 -11.32
C VAL A 231 11.71 -0.12 -11.13
N TYR A 232 11.36 -0.41 -9.89
CA TYR A 232 10.43 -1.47 -9.55
C TYR A 232 9.01 -0.93 -9.53
N VAL A 233 8.05 -1.70 -10.07
CA VAL A 233 6.61 -1.41 -10.02
C VAL A 233 5.80 -2.65 -9.67
N SER A 234 4.61 -2.47 -9.07
CA SER A 234 3.69 -3.58 -8.78
C SER A 234 2.36 -3.43 -9.52
N PHE A 235 1.69 -4.56 -9.78
CA PHE A 235 0.44 -4.58 -10.55
C PHE A 235 -0.82 -4.77 -9.69
N TYR A 236 -0.70 -5.28 -8.47
CA TYR A 236 -1.85 -5.67 -7.62
C TYR A 236 -2.28 -4.61 -6.61
N LYS A 237 -1.52 -3.52 -6.51
CA LYS A 237 -1.83 -2.37 -5.64
C LYS A 237 -2.78 -1.41 -6.37
N SER A 238 -2.28 -0.40 -7.03
CA SER A 238 -3.04 0.62 -7.74
C SER A 238 -3.81 0.09 -8.95
N LEU A 239 -3.23 -0.86 -9.66
CA LEU A 239 -3.76 -1.39 -10.92
C LEU A 239 -4.73 -2.57 -10.77
N ASP A 240 -5.00 -3.03 -9.55
CA ASP A 240 -5.96 -4.11 -9.23
C ASP A 240 -5.66 -5.48 -9.87
N GLY A 241 -4.43 -5.72 -10.35
CA GLY A 241 -3.97 -7.01 -10.85
C GLY A 241 -3.99 -8.11 -9.78
N TYR A 242 -3.75 -9.36 -10.17
CA TYR A 242 -3.81 -10.50 -9.23
C TYR A 242 -2.54 -10.67 -8.42
N GLY A 243 -1.44 -10.17 -8.91
CA GLY A 243 -0.13 -10.27 -8.30
C GLY A 243 0.95 -9.74 -9.24
N GLY A 244 2.19 -10.09 -8.94
CA GLY A 244 3.32 -9.76 -9.79
C GLY A 244 3.84 -8.34 -9.67
N ALA A 245 5.03 -8.19 -10.20
CA ALA A 245 5.79 -6.95 -10.23
C ALA A 245 6.70 -6.94 -11.45
N ALA A 246 7.27 -5.79 -11.77
CA ALA A 246 8.34 -5.70 -12.77
C ALA A 246 9.46 -4.79 -12.28
N VAL A 247 10.66 -5.03 -12.80
CA VAL A 247 11.79 -4.10 -12.69
C VAL A 247 12.20 -3.69 -14.10
N ALA A 248 12.19 -2.39 -14.36
CA ALA A 248 12.60 -1.80 -15.62
C ALA A 248 13.96 -1.09 -15.45
N GLY A 249 14.79 -1.13 -16.50
CA GLY A 249 16.12 -0.53 -16.51
C GLY A 249 16.89 -0.82 -17.78
N PRO A 250 18.25 -0.67 -17.76
CA PRO A 250 19.09 -1.02 -18.89
C PRO A 250 18.95 -2.51 -19.26
N ARG A 251 18.98 -2.83 -20.55
CA ARG A 251 18.84 -4.21 -21.05
C ARG A 251 19.83 -5.17 -20.40
N THR A 252 21.07 -4.75 -20.24
CA THR A 252 22.11 -5.57 -19.60
C THR A 252 21.76 -5.92 -18.14
N LEU A 253 21.11 -5.01 -17.40
CA LEU A 253 20.61 -5.27 -16.07
C LEU A 253 19.45 -6.26 -16.14
N VAL A 254 18.52 -6.05 -17.06
CA VAL A 254 17.31 -6.90 -17.20
C VAL A 254 17.69 -8.35 -17.53
N ASP A 255 18.70 -8.58 -18.35
CA ASP A 255 19.22 -9.92 -18.63
C ASP A 255 19.76 -10.60 -17.34
N GLU A 256 20.44 -9.86 -16.49
CA GLU A 256 20.91 -10.34 -15.18
C GLU A 256 19.74 -10.60 -14.23
N LEU A 257 18.74 -9.72 -14.21
CA LEU A 257 17.52 -9.88 -13.42
C LEU A 257 16.80 -11.19 -13.78
N LYS A 258 16.64 -11.49 -15.08
CA LYS A 258 16.03 -12.73 -15.57
C LYS A 258 16.82 -13.97 -15.15
N ALA A 259 18.16 -13.90 -15.18
CA ALA A 259 19.01 -15.00 -14.71
C ALA A 259 18.86 -15.24 -13.19
N TRP A 260 18.80 -14.16 -12.38
CA TRP A 260 18.57 -14.28 -10.95
C TRP A 260 17.14 -14.67 -10.60
N ARG A 261 16.13 -14.19 -11.35
CA ARG A 261 14.75 -14.67 -11.23
C ARG A 261 14.68 -16.19 -11.35
N HIS A 262 15.39 -16.77 -12.34
CA HIS A 262 15.45 -18.21 -12.52
C HIS A 262 16.09 -18.91 -11.30
N ARG A 263 17.25 -18.43 -10.82
CA ARG A 263 17.97 -19.00 -9.67
C ARG A 263 17.14 -19.01 -8.39
N TYR A 264 16.30 -18.00 -8.18
CA TYR A 264 15.39 -17.91 -7.04
C TYR A 264 14.07 -18.70 -7.25
N GLY A 265 13.91 -19.42 -8.36
CA GLY A 265 12.69 -20.17 -8.67
C GLY A 265 11.51 -19.33 -9.10
N GLY A 266 11.75 -18.09 -9.54
CA GLY A 266 10.72 -17.16 -10.02
C GLY A 266 10.34 -17.35 -11.48
N THR A 267 10.99 -18.24 -12.22
CA THR A 267 10.59 -18.62 -13.59
C THR A 267 9.53 -19.71 -13.49
N VAL A 268 8.28 -19.29 -13.34
CA VAL A 268 7.11 -20.18 -13.18
C VAL A 268 6.68 -20.67 -14.55
N PHE A 269 6.17 -21.93 -14.64
CA PHE A 269 5.81 -22.56 -15.90
C PHE A 269 4.75 -21.77 -16.69
N GLN A 270 3.68 -21.32 -16.02
CA GLN A 270 2.65 -20.48 -16.61
C GLN A 270 2.26 -19.35 -15.65
N GLN A 271 2.25 -18.10 -16.14
CA GLN A 271 1.96 -16.90 -15.38
C GLN A 271 0.90 -16.01 -16.06
N PHE A 272 0.30 -16.49 -17.17
CA PHE A 272 -0.68 -15.72 -17.93
C PHE A 272 -1.81 -15.11 -17.10
N PRO A 273 -2.37 -15.74 -16.04
CA PRO A 273 -3.45 -15.10 -15.31
C PRO A 273 -2.98 -13.81 -14.62
N THR A 274 -1.74 -13.80 -14.14
CA THR A 274 -1.14 -12.64 -13.48
C THR A 274 -0.76 -11.58 -14.51
N ALA A 275 -0.14 -11.97 -15.62
CA ALA A 275 0.26 -11.06 -16.70
C ALA A 275 -0.97 -10.40 -17.37
N LEU A 276 -2.00 -11.18 -17.73
CA LEU A 276 -3.24 -10.66 -18.30
C LEU A 276 -3.92 -9.68 -17.35
N SER A 277 -4.03 -10.03 -16.06
CA SER A 277 -4.65 -9.13 -15.07
C SER A 277 -3.88 -7.81 -14.91
N ALA A 278 -2.55 -7.85 -15.08
CA ALA A 278 -1.70 -6.66 -15.04
C ALA A 278 -1.90 -5.79 -16.29
N LEU A 279 -1.97 -6.39 -17.49
CA LEU A 279 -2.27 -5.67 -18.73
C LEU A 279 -3.64 -5.00 -18.68
N VAL A 280 -4.67 -5.69 -18.19
CA VAL A 280 -6.01 -5.11 -17.97
C VAL A 280 -5.93 -3.93 -16.99
N GLY A 281 -5.18 -4.06 -15.92
CA GLY A 281 -4.99 -2.98 -14.94
C GLY A 281 -4.30 -1.76 -15.55
N LEU A 282 -3.26 -1.96 -16.35
CA LEU A 282 -2.56 -0.89 -17.07
C LEU A 282 -3.48 -0.16 -18.07
N GLU A 283 -4.38 -0.89 -18.73
CA GLU A 283 -5.32 -0.28 -19.68
C GLU A 283 -6.46 0.46 -19.00
N ARG A 284 -7.03 -0.10 -17.92
CA ARG A 284 -8.27 0.40 -17.33
C ARG A 284 -8.07 1.31 -16.13
N GLU A 285 -7.11 0.99 -15.26
CA GLU A 285 -6.91 1.73 -14.00
C GLU A 285 -5.88 2.84 -14.15
N LEU A 286 -4.77 2.61 -14.88
CA LEU A 286 -3.71 3.61 -15.04
C LEU A 286 -4.23 4.98 -15.52
N PRO A 287 -5.08 5.08 -16.58
CA PRO A 287 -5.61 6.36 -17.04
C PRO A 287 -6.51 7.07 -16.02
N ARG A 288 -7.06 6.35 -15.04
CA ARG A 288 -8.00 6.86 -14.03
C ARG A 288 -7.31 7.33 -12.75
N LEU A 289 -6.05 6.93 -12.53
CA LEU A 289 -5.32 7.29 -11.31
C LEU A 289 -5.25 8.79 -11.06
N PRO A 290 -5.04 9.66 -12.07
CA PRO A 290 -5.06 11.10 -11.85
C PRO A 290 -6.39 11.63 -11.28
N ASP A 291 -7.52 11.05 -11.67
CA ASP A 291 -8.84 11.42 -11.13
C ASP A 291 -8.98 10.96 -9.67
N TYR A 292 -8.48 9.76 -9.35
CA TYR A 292 -8.48 9.26 -7.99
C TYR A 292 -7.64 10.15 -7.06
N VAL A 293 -6.46 10.58 -7.51
CA VAL A 293 -5.59 11.49 -6.74
C VAL A 293 -6.26 12.84 -6.49
N ARG A 294 -6.82 13.46 -7.54
CA ARG A 294 -7.54 14.74 -7.39
C ARG A 294 -8.71 14.60 -6.42
N HIS A 295 -9.46 13.51 -6.53
CA HIS A 295 -10.61 13.28 -5.65
C HIS A 295 -10.21 12.93 -4.21
N ALA A 296 -9.07 12.26 -4.00
CA ALA A 296 -8.53 12.01 -2.67
C ALA A 296 -8.30 13.31 -1.87
N ARG A 297 -7.88 14.38 -2.53
CA ARG A 297 -7.74 15.71 -1.91
C ARG A 297 -9.09 16.26 -1.43
N VAL A 298 -10.16 16.07 -2.21
CA VAL A 298 -11.54 16.45 -1.81
C VAL A 298 -11.98 15.64 -0.58
N VAL A 299 -11.78 14.33 -0.62
CA VAL A 299 -12.12 13.41 0.49
C VAL A 299 -11.32 13.77 1.76
N ALA A 300 -10.04 14.04 1.64
CA ALA A 300 -9.17 14.40 2.76
C ALA A 300 -9.62 15.72 3.44
N GLY A 301 -9.94 16.73 2.65
CA GLY A 301 -10.53 17.98 3.14
C GLY A 301 -11.85 17.75 3.90
N ALA A 302 -12.76 16.99 3.28
CA ALA A 302 -14.05 16.67 3.88
C ALA A 302 -13.96 15.83 5.16
N LEU A 303 -12.98 14.89 5.25
CA LEU A 303 -12.69 14.16 6.48
C LEU A 303 -12.25 15.10 7.60
N ARG A 304 -11.28 16.01 7.34
CA ARG A 304 -10.82 16.99 8.35
C ARG A 304 -11.97 17.86 8.84
N GLU A 305 -12.75 18.43 7.94
CA GLU A 305 -13.92 19.27 8.26
C GLU A 305 -14.97 18.49 9.04
N GLY A 306 -15.30 17.26 8.60
CA GLY A 306 -16.30 16.42 9.25
C GLY A 306 -15.91 16.03 10.67
N PHE A 307 -14.66 15.62 10.89
CA PHE A 307 -14.16 15.28 12.24
C PHE A 307 -14.12 16.52 13.14
N ALA A 308 -13.68 17.66 12.64
CA ALA A 308 -13.66 18.91 13.41
C ALA A 308 -15.07 19.32 13.83
N ALA A 309 -16.05 19.29 12.89
CA ALA A 309 -17.45 19.59 13.15
C ALA A 309 -18.12 18.61 14.13
N ALA A 310 -17.68 17.34 14.12
CA ALA A 310 -18.16 16.30 15.04
C ALA A 310 -17.43 16.32 16.42
N GLY A 311 -16.61 17.31 16.71
CA GLY A 311 -15.92 17.47 18.01
C GLY A 311 -14.66 16.63 18.17
N VAL A 312 -14.02 16.21 17.07
CA VAL A 312 -12.73 15.51 17.05
C VAL A 312 -11.65 16.39 16.37
N PRO A 313 -11.25 17.51 16.99
CA PRO A 313 -10.39 18.51 16.33
C PRO A 313 -8.95 18.03 16.09
N TRP A 314 -8.52 16.96 16.77
CA TRP A 314 -7.19 16.39 16.57
C TRP A 314 -7.13 15.30 15.48
N ALA A 315 -8.21 15.02 14.77
CA ALA A 315 -8.12 14.16 13.58
C ALA A 315 -7.10 14.71 12.59
N ARG A 316 -6.20 13.87 12.10
CA ARG A 316 -5.13 14.25 11.17
C ARG A 316 -5.18 13.40 9.92
N VAL A 317 -5.08 14.08 8.79
CA VAL A 317 -4.82 13.46 7.49
C VAL A 317 -3.32 13.64 7.19
N GLN A 318 -2.65 12.57 6.78
CA GLN A 318 -1.23 12.58 6.48
C GLN A 318 -0.98 11.98 5.07
N PRO A 319 -0.38 12.74 4.16
CA PRO A 319 -0.09 14.19 4.24
C PRO A 319 -1.38 15.02 4.27
N GLU A 320 -1.30 16.27 4.71
CA GLU A 320 -2.48 17.14 4.85
C GLU A 320 -3.23 17.32 3.54
N GLU A 321 -2.52 17.48 2.44
CA GLU A 321 -3.00 17.34 1.08
C GLU A 321 -2.42 16.05 0.49
N PRO A 322 -3.24 15.05 0.14
CA PRO A 322 -2.77 13.78 -0.40
C PRO A 322 -1.92 13.95 -1.66
N HIS A 323 -0.76 13.29 -1.68
CA HIS A 323 0.15 13.24 -2.83
C HIS A 323 -0.31 12.20 -3.86
N THR A 324 -1.00 11.15 -3.39
CA THR A 324 -1.55 10.05 -4.19
C THR A 324 -3.02 9.85 -3.86
N ASN A 325 -3.66 8.84 -4.43
CA ASN A 325 -5.02 8.46 -4.05
C ASN A 325 -5.10 7.68 -2.72
N GLU A 326 -3.95 7.39 -2.11
CA GLU A 326 -3.84 6.79 -0.79
C GLU A 326 -3.20 7.80 0.19
N PHE A 327 -3.69 7.81 1.44
CA PHE A 327 -3.21 8.64 2.53
C PHE A 327 -3.59 8.03 3.87
N GLN A 328 -3.07 8.56 4.98
CA GLN A 328 -3.40 8.06 6.31
C GLN A 328 -4.38 9.01 7.04
N LEU A 329 -5.27 8.41 7.83
CA LEU A 329 -6.12 9.10 8.79
C LEU A 329 -5.74 8.66 10.20
N TRP A 330 -5.46 9.62 11.08
CA TRP A 330 -5.09 9.42 12.47
C TRP A 330 -6.15 9.97 13.39
N LEU A 331 -6.55 9.19 14.41
CA LEU A 331 -7.54 9.57 15.41
C LEU A 331 -6.97 9.40 16.83
N PRO A 332 -7.34 10.28 17.79
CA PRO A 332 -6.82 10.27 19.17
C PRO A 332 -7.62 9.29 20.07
N TYR A 333 -7.75 8.04 19.65
CA TYR A 333 -8.50 7.02 20.36
C TYR A 333 -7.80 5.66 20.27
N ASP A 334 -8.19 4.73 21.16
CA ASP A 334 -7.75 3.34 21.08
C ASP A 334 -8.18 2.68 19.75
N ALA A 335 -7.25 2.01 19.10
CA ALA A 335 -7.49 1.43 17.76
C ALA A 335 -8.58 0.34 17.75
N ASP A 336 -8.70 -0.44 18.84
CA ASP A 336 -9.74 -1.49 18.94
C ASP A 336 -11.14 -0.85 19.08
N VAL A 337 -11.25 0.28 19.78
CA VAL A 337 -12.51 1.04 19.91
C VAL A 337 -12.92 1.65 18.58
N VAL A 338 -11.98 2.27 17.89
CA VAL A 338 -12.21 2.86 16.55
C VAL A 338 -12.59 1.79 15.53
N ALA A 339 -11.90 0.64 15.57
CA ALA A 339 -12.18 -0.48 14.67
C ALA A 339 -13.58 -1.08 14.87
N GLU A 340 -14.03 -1.22 16.14
CA GLU A 340 -15.39 -1.68 16.45
C GLU A 340 -16.44 -0.68 15.95
N ALA A 341 -16.23 0.61 16.20
CA ALA A 341 -17.13 1.67 15.71
C ALA A 341 -17.21 1.68 14.18
N ALA A 342 -16.07 1.51 13.48
CA ALA A 342 -16.03 1.48 12.02
C ALA A 342 -16.78 0.27 11.44
N VAL A 343 -16.61 -0.91 12.03
CA VAL A 343 -17.36 -2.11 11.61
C VAL A 343 -18.85 -1.94 11.85
N ARG A 344 -19.25 -1.44 13.01
CA ARG A 344 -20.66 -1.20 13.36
C ARG A 344 -21.29 -0.14 12.44
N HIS A 345 -20.58 0.93 12.13
CA HIS A 345 -21.02 1.92 11.14
C HIS A 345 -21.33 1.24 9.81
N ALA A 346 -20.41 0.42 9.29
CA ALA A 346 -20.58 -0.25 8.01
C ALA A 346 -21.74 -1.29 8.03
N GLU A 347 -21.92 -2.03 9.14
CA GLU A 347 -23.01 -2.99 9.32
C GLU A 347 -24.40 -2.32 9.33
N GLU A 348 -24.52 -1.19 10.04
CA GLU A 348 -25.81 -0.50 10.22
C GLU A 348 -26.20 0.39 9.04
N THR A 349 -25.21 1.03 8.38
CA THR A 349 -25.48 2.00 7.30
C THR A 349 -25.23 1.45 5.90
N ARG A 350 -24.58 0.28 5.78
CA ARG A 350 -24.08 -0.29 4.52
C ARG A 350 -23.11 0.64 3.78
N THR A 351 -22.48 1.56 4.53
CA THR A 351 -21.51 2.53 4.06
C THR A 351 -20.14 2.19 4.62
N LEU A 352 -19.20 1.85 3.75
CA LEU A 352 -17.82 1.52 4.11
C LEU A 352 -16.93 2.76 3.94
N LEU A 353 -16.88 3.59 4.98
CA LEU A 353 -16.00 4.76 5.01
C LEU A 353 -14.52 4.36 5.14
N PHE A 354 -14.24 3.31 5.93
CA PHE A 354 -12.89 2.82 6.19
C PHE A 354 -12.76 1.35 5.76
N SER A 355 -12.08 1.10 4.65
CA SER A 355 -11.89 -0.25 4.10
C SER A 355 -10.69 -0.99 4.70
N ARG A 356 -9.68 -0.25 5.19
CA ARG A 356 -8.47 -0.81 5.79
C ARG A 356 -8.63 -1.03 7.29
N PRO A 357 -7.86 -1.96 7.90
CA PRO A 357 -7.85 -2.12 9.35
C PRO A 357 -7.26 -0.89 10.05
N TRP A 358 -7.69 -0.67 11.28
CA TRP A 358 -7.07 0.30 12.16
C TRP A 358 -5.89 -0.32 12.89
N ALA A 359 -4.77 0.39 12.94
CA ALA A 359 -3.55 0.02 13.65
C ALA A 359 -3.33 0.96 14.85
N ALA A 360 -2.62 0.47 15.86
CA ALA A 360 -2.24 1.24 17.06
C ALA A 360 -0.74 1.60 16.97
N PRO A 361 -0.37 2.78 16.45
CA PRO A 361 1.03 3.21 16.40
C PRO A 361 1.59 3.61 17.77
N GLY A 362 0.70 3.85 18.73
CA GLY A 362 1.01 4.18 20.12
C GLY A 362 -0.25 4.17 20.98
N PRO A 363 -0.09 4.29 22.31
CA PRO A 363 -1.22 4.30 23.23
C PRO A 363 -2.20 5.44 22.93
N GLY A 364 -3.48 5.13 22.84
CA GLY A 364 -4.54 6.11 22.58
C GLY A 364 -4.51 6.72 21.19
N LEU A 365 -3.82 6.09 20.24
CA LEU A 365 -3.78 6.51 18.84
C LEU A 365 -4.23 5.37 17.94
N ALA A 366 -5.04 5.73 16.95
CA ALA A 366 -5.46 4.85 15.86
C ALA A 366 -5.09 5.44 14.52
N VAL A 367 -4.59 4.62 13.60
CA VAL A 367 -4.29 5.02 12.24
C VAL A 367 -4.89 4.01 11.26
N THR A 368 -5.43 4.51 10.14
CA THR A 368 -5.84 3.69 9.01
C THR A 368 -5.42 4.33 7.69
N GLU A 369 -5.28 3.51 6.66
CA GLU A 369 -5.06 3.98 5.29
C GLU A 369 -6.42 4.21 4.61
N ILE A 370 -6.55 5.35 3.96
CA ILE A 370 -7.67 5.66 3.06
C ILE A 370 -7.17 5.44 1.64
N ASP A 371 -7.98 4.74 0.84
CA ASP A 371 -7.69 4.44 -0.57
C ASP A 371 -8.91 4.88 -1.40
N VAL A 372 -8.77 5.96 -2.16
CA VAL A 372 -9.84 6.50 -3.00
C VAL A 372 -9.75 5.90 -4.40
N ARG A 373 -10.82 5.23 -4.82
CA ARG A 373 -10.91 4.52 -6.09
C ARG A 373 -12.16 4.91 -6.88
N ALA A 374 -12.42 4.19 -7.97
CA ALA A 374 -13.56 4.43 -8.85
C ALA A 374 -14.90 4.62 -8.10
N ALA A 375 -15.17 3.79 -7.10
CA ALA A 375 -16.38 3.92 -6.29
C ALA A 375 -16.40 5.21 -5.46
N GLY A 376 -15.23 5.68 -5.02
CA GLY A 376 -15.07 6.92 -4.27
C GLY A 376 -15.37 8.16 -5.08
N LEU A 377 -15.20 8.14 -6.41
CA LEU A 377 -15.47 9.30 -7.27
C LEU A 377 -16.93 9.78 -7.22
N THR A 378 -17.85 8.93 -6.78
CA THR A 378 -19.28 9.29 -6.63
C THR A 378 -19.59 10.00 -5.32
N TRP A 379 -18.63 10.12 -4.41
CA TRP A 379 -18.82 10.76 -3.12
C TRP A 379 -18.58 12.25 -3.20
N THR A 380 -19.55 13.06 -2.79
CA THR A 380 -19.34 14.49 -2.58
C THR A 380 -18.65 14.75 -1.24
N ALA A 381 -18.10 15.95 -1.05
CA ALA A 381 -17.58 16.37 0.25
C ALA A 381 -18.66 16.34 1.34
N GLU A 382 -19.92 16.60 1.00
CA GLU A 382 -21.06 16.53 1.92
C GLU A 382 -21.34 15.09 2.34
N ASP A 383 -21.32 14.13 1.41
CA ASP A 383 -21.47 12.70 1.71
C ASP A 383 -20.40 12.22 2.69
N VAL A 384 -19.15 12.64 2.50
CA VAL A 384 -18.04 12.30 3.40
C VAL A 384 -18.27 12.87 4.79
N ARG A 385 -18.65 14.17 4.90
CA ARG A 385 -18.94 14.80 6.18
C ARG A 385 -20.12 14.13 6.90
N ALA A 386 -21.18 13.78 6.18
CA ALA A 386 -22.32 13.08 6.75
C ALA A 386 -21.93 11.70 7.29
N ALA A 387 -21.17 10.93 6.53
CA ALA A 387 -20.69 9.61 6.97
C ALA A 387 -19.74 9.71 8.18
N VAL A 388 -18.90 10.76 8.26
CA VAL A 388 -18.08 11.03 9.44
C VAL A 388 -18.93 11.32 10.66
N ALA A 389 -19.96 12.15 10.56
CA ALA A 389 -20.87 12.46 11.67
C ALA A 389 -21.54 11.18 12.20
N GLU A 390 -22.06 10.33 11.31
CA GLU A 390 -22.63 9.03 11.65
C GLU A 390 -21.63 8.07 12.29
N PHE A 391 -20.39 8.07 11.83
CA PHE A 391 -19.32 7.27 12.40
C PHE A 391 -18.98 7.76 13.82
N VAL A 392 -18.82 9.09 14.03
CA VAL A 392 -18.49 9.66 15.35
C VAL A 392 -19.58 9.39 16.38
N ASP A 393 -20.85 9.40 16.00
CA ASP A 393 -21.93 8.99 16.90
C ASP A 393 -21.76 7.55 17.44
N ARG A 394 -21.31 6.64 16.57
CA ARG A 394 -21.05 5.24 16.96
C ARG A 394 -19.77 5.13 17.79
N LEU A 395 -18.75 5.90 17.42
CA LEU A 395 -17.49 5.97 18.17
C LEU A 395 -17.73 6.41 19.62
N ASN A 396 -18.52 7.45 19.84
CA ASN A 396 -18.87 7.93 21.19
C ASN A 396 -19.61 6.86 22.01
N LYS A 397 -20.51 6.09 21.39
CA LYS A 397 -21.19 4.95 22.02
C LYS A 397 -20.20 3.84 22.40
N GLU A 398 -19.24 3.52 21.52
CA GLU A 398 -18.23 2.50 21.83
C GLU A 398 -17.26 2.95 22.92
N ILE A 399 -16.83 4.22 22.93
CA ILE A 399 -16.03 4.79 24.03
C ILE A 399 -16.74 4.63 25.37
N SER A 400 -18.06 4.96 25.42
CA SER A 400 -18.87 4.82 26.64
C SER A 400 -18.98 3.36 27.11
N ARG A 401 -19.17 2.41 26.18
CA ARG A 401 -19.19 0.97 26.48
C ARG A 401 -17.86 0.45 27.00
N TRP A 402 -16.78 0.91 26.38
CA TRP A 402 -15.42 0.52 26.77
C TRP A 402 -15.08 1.02 28.17
N ALA A 403 -15.39 2.27 28.48
CA ALA A 403 -15.21 2.84 29.81
C ALA A 403 -15.98 2.07 30.88
N ALA A 404 -17.24 1.71 30.61
CA ALA A 404 -18.07 0.92 31.53
C ALA A 404 -17.56 -0.53 31.74
N ALA A 405 -16.83 -1.10 30.77
CA ALA A 405 -16.29 -2.46 30.88
C ALA A 405 -14.89 -2.49 31.56
N SER A 406 -14.23 -1.33 31.68
CA SER A 406 -12.88 -1.19 32.24
C SER A 406 -12.86 -0.66 33.67
N GLY A 407 -14.00 -0.12 34.17
CA GLY A 407 -14.23 0.28 35.59
C GLY A 407 -14.99 -0.80 36.33
#